data_dd8f1da335d390cdbd087e29816ed460
#
_entry.id   dd8f1da335d390cdbd087e29816ed460
#
_cell.length_a   1.000
_cell.length_b   1.000
_cell.length_c   1.000
_cell.angle_alpha   90.00
_cell.angle_beta   90.00
_cell.angle_gamma   90.00
#
_symmetry.space_group_name_H-M   'P 1'
#
loop_
_entity.id
_entity.type
_entity.pdbx_description
1 polymer ?
#
loop_
_entity_poly.entity_id
_entity_poly.type
_entity_poly.pdbx_seq_one_letter_code
_entity_poly.pdbx_strand_id
1 'polypeptide(L)'
;MSRKLMLLVALCAVLALVGCGGGTKEEPAAPAAAPAAPAANAGGVTGTVTFAGTDTDTPIAFSADPICASLHKTPADTNEIAAKDGKLGNVFVYVKTGLEGKTFPAPAEKKELDQQGCLYTPRVQGVQTGQAVTIKNTDATLHNVHALATTNTEFNQAQPQGLPPFDKTFDKQEVMVHVKCDVHPWMTAYVGVLPHPFFATSGDDGSFSIKNLPPGKYTLEAWHEKLGTQDQEITVGPNQTVTANFDFKGK
;
A
#
# COMPACT_ATOMS: atom_id res chain seq x y z
N MET A 1 -83.33 16.24 -53.52
CA MET A 1 -82.92 16.34 -52.09
C MET A 1 -82.29 15.03 -51.71
N SER A 2 -80.95 14.88 -51.72
CA SER A 2 -80.30 13.66 -51.31
C SER A 2 -78.94 14.01 -50.77
N ARG A 3 -78.73 13.75 -49.48
CA ARG A 3 -77.50 13.99 -48.74
C ARG A 3 -76.49 12.83 -49.02
N LYS A 4 -75.36 13.15 -49.59
CA LYS A 4 -74.23 12.22 -49.69
C LYS A 4 -73.35 12.36 -48.45
N LEU A 5 -73.26 11.26 -47.74
CA LEU A 5 -72.45 11.11 -46.57
C LEU A 5 -71.01 10.77 -47.02
N MET A 6 -70.08 11.64 -46.75
CA MET A 6 -68.64 11.40 -47.01
C MET A 6 -68.00 10.80 -45.78
N LEU A 7 -67.52 9.56 -45.90
CA LEU A 7 -66.73 8.88 -44.87
C LEU A 7 -65.29 9.37 -44.98
N LEU A 8 -64.74 10.02 -43.92
CA LEU A 8 -63.35 10.32 -43.76
C LEU A 8 -62.72 9.19 -42.97
N VAL A 9 -61.83 8.44 -43.60
CA VAL A 9 -60.95 7.46 -42.94
C VAL A 9 -59.76 8.21 -42.38
N ALA A 10 -59.67 8.32 -41.05
CA ALA A 10 -58.48 8.84 -40.36
C ALA A 10 -57.43 7.75 -40.22
N LEU A 11 -56.30 7.93 -40.91
CA LEU A 11 -55.15 7.07 -40.84
C LEU A 11 -54.26 7.50 -39.60
N CYS A 12 -54.39 6.77 -38.51
CA CYS A 12 -53.47 6.95 -37.34
C CYS A 12 -52.10 6.40 -37.66
N ALA A 13 -51.12 7.26 -37.90
CA ALA A 13 -49.72 6.92 -37.93
C ALA A 13 -49.20 6.77 -36.49
N VAL A 14 -48.89 5.55 -36.07
CA VAL A 14 -48.20 5.27 -34.80
C VAL A 14 -46.70 5.49 -35.02
N LEU A 15 -46.17 6.61 -34.52
CA LEU A 15 -44.72 6.80 -34.40
C LEU A 15 -44.20 5.94 -33.22
N ALA A 16 -43.50 4.86 -33.54
CA ALA A 16 -42.70 4.13 -32.57
C ALA A 16 -41.45 4.93 -32.25
N LEU A 17 -41.37 5.55 -31.08
CA LEU A 17 -40.14 6.10 -30.50
C LEU A 17 -39.25 4.93 -30.04
N VAL A 18 -38.26 4.61 -30.84
CA VAL A 18 -37.14 3.73 -30.42
C VAL A 18 -36.28 4.54 -29.48
N GLY A 19 -36.48 4.37 -28.19
CA GLY A 19 -35.57 4.88 -27.16
C GLY A 19 -34.24 4.08 -27.19
N CYS A 20 -33.17 4.67 -27.70
CA CYS A 20 -31.80 4.18 -27.47
C CYS A 20 -31.47 4.37 -26.01
N GLY A 21 -31.77 3.37 -25.18
CA GLY A 21 -31.19 3.22 -23.84
C GLY A 21 -29.76 2.75 -24.00
N GLY A 22 -28.78 3.66 -23.99
CA GLY A 22 -27.37 3.37 -23.87
C GLY A 22 -27.05 2.87 -22.45
N GLY A 23 -27.33 1.59 -22.20
CA GLY A 23 -26.79 0.90 -21.03
C GLY A 23 -25.31 0.66 -21.30
N THR A 24 -24.43 1.39 -20.64
CA THR A 24 -23.03 1.02 -20.50
C THR A 24 -22.99 -0.35 -19.83
N LYS A 25 -22.75 -1.40 -20.62
CA LYS A 25 -22.38 -2.71 -20.05
C LYS A 25 -21.05 -2.49 -19.35
N GLU A 26 -21.06 -2.52 -18.04
CA GLU A 26 -19.86 -2.67 -17.23
C GLU A 26 -19.22 -3.99 -17.66
N GLU A 27 -18.06 -3.90 -18.31
CA GLU A 27 -17.29 -5.07 -18.73
C GLU A 27 -16.84 -5.77 -17.44
N PRO A 28 -17.07 -7.09 -17.28
CA PRO A 28 -16.65 -7.79 -16.08
C PRO A 28 -15.15 -7.60 -15.92
N ALA A 29 -14.72 -7.10 -14.76
CA ALA A 29 -13.32 -6.98 -14.42
C ALA A 29 -12.62 -8.33 -14.68
N ALA A 30 -11.51 -8.30 -15.42
CA ALA A 30 -10.74 -9.50 -15.70
C ALA A 30 -10.37 -10.19 -14.37
N PRO A 31 -10.45 -11.54 -14.27
CA PRO A 31 -10.09 -12.24 -13.06
C PRO A 31 -8.64 -11.90 -12.68
N ALA A 32 -8.43 -11.55 -11.41
CA ALA A 32 -7.12 -11.21 -10.88
C ALA A 32 -6.13 -12.35 -11.17
N ALA A 33 -4.96 -12.03 -11.71
CA ALA A 33 -3.94 -13.02 -12.05
C ALA A 33 -3.51 -13.80 -10.80
N ALA A 34 -3.40 -15.12 -10.93
CA ALA A 34 -2.81 -15.94 -9.88
C ALA A 34 -1.36 -15.51 -9.63
N PRO A 35 -0.84 -15.65 -8.39
CA PRO A 35 0.55 -15.33 -8.08
C PRO A 35 1.48 -16.03 -9.09
N ALA A 36 2.46 -15.28 -9.61
CA ALA A 36 3.43 -15.88 -10.52
C ALA A 36 4.18 -17.02 -9.81
N ALA A 37 4.28 -18.17 -10.46
CA ALA A 37 5.07 -19.28 -9.93
C ALA A 37 6.52 -18.81 -9.70
N PRO A 38 7.18 -19.27 -8.62
CA PRO A 38 8.59 -18.96 -8.38
C PRO A 38 9.43 -19.28 -9.63
N ALA A 39 10.38 -18.41 -9.96
CA ALA A 39 11.30 -18.68 -11.05
C ALA A 39 12.06 -19.98 -10.78
N ALA A 40 12.36 -20.75 -11.83
CA ALA A 40 13.21 -21.94 -11.71
C ALA A 40 14.55 -21.54 -11.05
N ASN A 41 14.98 -22.32 -10.05
CA ASN A 41 16.19 -22.06 -9.26
C ASN A 41 16.20 -20.72 -8.50
N ALA A 42 15.02 -20.21 -8.14
CA ALA A 42 14.93 -18.98 -7.33
C ALA A 42 15.67 -19.15 -6.01
N GLY A 43 16.36 -18.10 -5.64
CA GLY A 43 17.03 -17.96 -4.35
C GLY A 43 16.32 -16.93 -3.46
N GLY A 44 17.08 -16.26 -2.63
CA GLY A 44 16.55 -15.22 -1.75
C GLY A 44 17.62 -14.38 -1.10
N VAL A 45 17.16 -13.43 -0.33
CA VAL A 45 18.02 -12.59 0.52
C VAL A 45 17.45 -12.61 1.94
N THR A 46 18.31 -12.80 2.92
CA THR A 46 17.97 -12.58 4.32
C THR A 46 18.97 -11.61 4.92
N GLY A 47 18.59 -10.94 5.97
CA GLY A 47 19.51 -10.03 6.62
C GLY A 47 18.96 -9.47 7.91
N THR A 48 19.79 -8.67 8.56
CA THR A 48 19.46 -7.94 9.77
C THR A 48 19.78 -6.47 9.56
N VAL A 49 18.90 -5.62 10.03
CA VAL A 49 19.11 -4.18 10.11
C VAL A 49 19.47 -3.82 11.55
N THR A 50 20.58 -3.12 11.75
CA THR A 50 21.03 -2.66 13.06
C THR A 50 21.01 -1.14 13.14
N PHE A 51 20.97 -0.64 14.36
CA PHE A 51 21.02 0.77 14.66
C PHE A 51 22.05 1.07 15.76
N ALA A 52 22.92 2.02 15.46
CA ALA A 52 23.86 2.57 16.43
C ALA A 52 23.59 4.07 16.57
N GLY A 53 22.93 4.46 17.64
CA GLY A 53 22.57 5.85 17.88
C GLY A 53 21.67 6.01 19.09
N THR A 54 21.23 7.24 19.31
CA THR A 54 20.23 7.55 20.33
C THR A 54 18.83 7.49 19.69
N ASP A 55 17.92 6.78 20.32
CA ASP A 55 16.51 6.85 20.01
C ASP A 55 16.01 8.27 20.32
N THR A 56 15.41 8.92 19.32
CA THR A 56 14.89 10.28 19.40
C THR A 56 13.37 10.32 19.37
N ASP A 57 12.71 9.17 19.50
CA ASP A 57 11.27 9.10 19.54
C ASP A 57 10.71 9.89 20.71
N THR A 58 9.55 10.45 20.52
CA THR A 58 8.89 11.30 21.50
C THR A 58 7.53 10.73 21.89
N PRO A 59 7.10 10.92 23.16
CA PRO A 59 5.80 10.47 23.60
C PRO A 59 4.66 11.10 22.79
N ILE A 60 3.71 10.28 22.39
CA ILE A 60 2.51 10.73 21.68
C ILE A 60 1.53 11.33 22.69
N ALA A 61 1.04 12.54 22.39
CA ALA A 61 0.04 13.23 23.20
C ALA A 61 -1.39 12.75 22.87
N PHE A 62 -1.71 11.48 23.15
CA PHE A 62 -3.05 10.92 22.90
C PHE A 62 -4.18 11.65 23.62
N SER A 63 -3.86 12.45 24.67
CA SER A 63 -4.85 13.26 25.41
C SER A 63 -5.56 14.31 24.55
N ALA A 64 -5.10 14.59 23.35
CA ALA A 64 -5.77 15.45 22.39
C ALA A 64 -7.10 14.87 21.87
N ASP A 65 -7.26 13.55 21.91
CA ASP A 65 -8.52 12.84 21.59
C ASP A 65 -8.90 11.90 22.75
N PRO A 66 -10.10 12.03 23.36
CA PRO A 66 -10.51 11.18 24.48
C PRO A 66 -10.57 9.70 24.17
N ILE A 67 -10.91 9.31 22.92
CA ILE A 67 -10.95 7.92 22.51
C ILE A 67 -9.52 7.38 22.43
N CYS A 68 -8.61 8.09 21.76
CA CYS A 68 -7.20 7.69 21.69
C CYS A 68 -6.59 7.57 23.09
N ALA A 69 -6.85 8.52 23.97
CA ALA A 69 -6.40 8.47 25.37
C ALA A 69 -6.92 7.24 26.12
N SER A 70 -8.15 6.81 25.84
CA SER A 70 -8.74 5.63 26.48
C SER A 70 -8.11 4.30 26.04
N LEU A 71 -7.58 4.25 24.80
CA LEU A 71 -6.93 3.07 24.23
C LEU A 71 -5.51 2.87 24.74
N HIS A 72 -4.83 3.97 25.16
CA HIS A 72 -3.44 3.97 25.60
C HIS A 72 -3.31 4.24 27.12
N LYS A 73 -3.27 3.18 27.90
CA LYS A 73 -3.05 3.27 29.36
C LYS A 73 -1.59 3.52 29.75
N THR A 74 -0.69 3.20 28.86
CA THR A 74 0.75 3.48 28.97
C THR A 74 1.16 4.43 27.86
N PRO A 75 2.11 5.34 28.10
CA PRO A 75 2.66 6.17 27.05
C PRO A 75 3.15 5.30 25.87
N ALA A 76 2.90 5.74 24.66
CA ALA A 76 3.51 5.19 23.46
C ALA A 76 4.27 6.31 22.76
N ASP A 77 5.37 5.97 22.14
CA ASP A 77 6.21 6.89 21.39
C ASP A 77 5.86 6.92 19.90
N THR A 78 6.35 7.92 19.21
CA THR A 78 6.13 8.10 17.76
C THR A 78 6.63 6.92 16.93
N ASN A 79 7.54 6.13 17.48
CA ASN A 79 8.13 4.94 16.84
C ASN A 79 8.73 5.25 15.45
N GLU A 80 9.30 6.45 15.34
CA GLU A 80 9.99 6.91 14.14
C GLU A 80 11.36 6.26 13.99
N ILE A 81 12.00 5.93 15.15
CA ILE A 81 13.21 5.12 15.26
C ILE A 81 12.82 3.85 16.00
N ALA A 82 12.25 2.90 15.33
CA ALA A 82 11.82 1.62 15.91
C ALA A 82 13.05 0.75 16.34
N ALA A 83 13.87 1.31 17.23
CA ALA A 83 15.12 0.68 17.68
C ALA A 83 14.91 -0.07 18.99
N LYS A 84 15.34 -1.35 19.01
CA LYS A 84 15.33 -2.19 20.21
C LYS A 84 16.57 -3.08 20.23
N ASP A 85 17.32 -3.05 21.32
CA ASP A 85 18.53 -3.88 21.52
C ASP A 85 19.52 -3.81 20.34
N GLY A 86 19.70 -2.59 19.77
CA GLY A 86 20.57 -2.35 18.61
C GLY A 86 20.01 -2.88 17.28
N LYS A 87 18.76 -3.30 17.25
CA LYS A 87 18.02 -3.71 16.04
C LYS A 87 17.10 -2.60 15.58
N LEU A 88 16.83 -2.53 14.28
CA LEU A 88 15.99 -1.49 13.69
C LEU A 88 14.83 -2.11 12.92
N GLY A 89 13.62 -1.86 13.39
CA GLY A 89 12.37 -2.18 12.72
C GLY A 89 11.99 -1.14 11.67
N ASN A 90 10.92 -1.42 10.93
CA ASN A 90 10.32 -0.51 9.95
C ASN A 90 11.26 -0.06 8.82
N VAL A 91 12.35 -0.78 8.55
CA VAL A 91 13.21 -0.52 7.38
C VAL A 91 12.65 -1.25 6.18
N PHE A 92 12.37 -0.52 5.12
CA PHE A 92 11.91 -1.10 3.86
C PHE A 92 13.11 -1.48 2.99
N VAL A 93 13.31 -2.78 2.79
CA VAL A 93 14.40 -3.32 1.95
C VAL A 93 13.82 -3.85 0.66
N TYR A 94 14.36 -3.42 -0.48
CA TYR A 94 13.84 -3.82 -1.80
C TYR A 94 14.95 -3.94 -2.85
N VAL A 95 14.64 -4.68 -3.92
CA VAL A 95 15.51 -4.76 -5.10
C VAL A 95 15.35 -3.48 -5.92
N LYS A 96 16.37 -2.62 -5.93
CA LYS A 96 16.38 -1.34 -6.63
C LYS A 96 16.69 -1.50 -8.12
N THR A 97 17.66 -2.38 -8.46
CA THR A 97 18.09 -2.65 -9.85
C THR A 97 18.36 -4.13 -10.08
N GLY A 98 18.45 -4.56 -11.34
CA GLY A 98 18.74 -5.94 -11.76
C GLY A 98 17.48 -6.74 -12.19
N LEU A 99 16.31 -6.07 -12.23
CA LEU A 99 15.06 -6.66 -12.68
C LEU A 99 14.55 -6.04 -13.99
N GLU A 100 15.37 -5.27 -14.67
CA GLU A 100 15.02 -4.57 -15.90
C GLU A 100 14.52 -5.55 -16.97
N GLY A 101 13.45 -5.19 -17.65
CA GLY A 101 12.82 -6.02 -18.70
C GLY A 101 12.02 -7.22 -18.18
N LYS A 102 11.95 -7.43 -16.87
CA LYS A 102 11.10 -8.44 -16.25
C LYS A 102 9.76 -7.84 -15.83
N THR A 103 8.70 -8.59 -16.02
CA THR A 103 7.34 -8.20 -15.61
C THR A 103 6.83 -9.15 -14.53
N PHE A 104 6.16 -8.60 -13.54
CA PHE A 104 5.59 -9.35 -12.43
C PHE A 104 4.12 -8.95 -12.27
N PRO A 105 3.16 -9.85 -12.47
CA PRO A 105 1.76 -9.53 -12.31
C PRO A 105 1.48 -9.16 -10.85
N ALA A 106 0.61 -8.17 -10.65
CA ALA A 106 0.15 -7.84 -9.31
C ALA A 106 -0.59 -9.03 -8.68
N PRO A 107 -0.33 -9.37 -7.42
CA PRO A 107 -1.03 -10.45 -6.74
C PRO A 107 -2.50 -10.09 -6.52
N ALA A 108 -3.37 -11.10 -6.55
CA ALA A 108 -4.79 -10.94 -6.21
C ALA A 108 -5.02 -10.66 -4.73
N GLU A 109 -4.08 -11.09 -3.89
CA GLU A 109 -4.12 -10.85 -2.45
C GLU A 109 -3.96 -9.36 -2.18
N LYS A 110 -4.91 -8.80 -1.43
CA LYS A 110 -4.88 -7.41 -1.00
C LYS A 110 -3.95 -7.23 0.20
N LYS A 111 -3.33 -6.07 0.28
CA LYS A 111 -2.69 -5.60 1.51
C LYS A 111 -3.71 -4.85 2.35
N GLU A 112 -3.37 -4.61 3.60
CA GLU A 112 -4.25 -3.91 4.53
C GLU A 112 -3.50 -2.73 5.17
N LEU A 113 -4.21 -1.61 5.34
CA LEU A 113 -3.80 -0.49 6.17
C LEU A 113 -4.94 -0.20 7.13
N ASP A 114 -4.73 -0.53 8.41
CA ASP A 114 -5.71 -0.34 9.47
C ASP A 114 -5.40 0.92 10.29
N GLN A 115 -6.44 1.62 10.68
CA GLN A 115 -6.40 2.70 11.67
C GLN A 115 -6.87 2.09 12.99
N GLN A 116 -5.91 1.64 13.79
CA GLN A 116 -6.14 0.91 15.03
C GLN A 116 -5.28 1.46 16.16
N GLY A 117 -5.91 1.74 17.30
CA GLY A 117 -5.23 2.35 18.42
C GLY A 117 -4.75 3.77 18.12
N CYS A 118 -5.46 4.51 17.26
CA CYS A 118 -5.05 5.82 16.77
C CYS A 118 -3.65 5.84 16.15
N LEU A 119 -3.30 4.75 15.46
CA LEU A 119 -2.08 4.56 14.70
C LEU A 119 -2.43 3.90 13.36
N TYR A 120 -1.56 4.04 12.36
CA TYR A 120 -1.62 3.20 11.17
C TYR A 120 -0.86 1.90 11.38
N THR A 121 -1.47 0.78 11.01
CA THR A 121 -0.87 -0.56 11.09
C THR A 121 -1.01 -1.26 9.73
N PRO A 122 0.09 -1.71 9.12
CA PRO A 122 1.49 -1.51 9.53
C PRO A 122 1.98 -0.08 9.26
N ARG A 123 3.03 0.37 9.99
CA ARG A 123 3.67 1.68 9.76
C ARG A 123 4.37 1.75 8.41
N VAL A 124 5.05 0.68 8.01
CA VAL A 124 5.78 0.57 6.74
C VAL A 124 5.40 -0.72 6.04
N GLN A 125 4.99 -0.64 4.78
CA GLN A 125 4.69 -1.80 3.96
C GLN A 125 5.02 -1.60 2.49
N GLY A 126 5.24 -2.70 1.78
CA GLY A 126 5.37 -2.72 0.33
C GLY A 126 4.13 -3.28 -0.34
N VAL A 127 3.83 -2.75 -1.52
CA VAL A 127 2.81 -3.25 -2.44
C VAL A 127 3.35 -3.30 -3.85
N GLN A 128 2.82 -4.19 -4.70
CA GLN A 128 3.09 -4.11 -6.12
C GLN A 128 2.20 -3.05 -6.79
N THR A 129 2.69 -2.48 -7.90
CA THR A 129 1.86 -1.64 -8.76
C THR A 129 0.58 -2.38 -9.16
N GLY A 130 -0.58 -1.75 -8.98
CA GLY A 130 -1.90 -2.34 -9.23
C GLY A 130 -2.41 -3.30 -8.16
N GLN A 131 -1.62 -3.64 -7.11
CA GLN A 131 -2.11 -4.40 -5.97
C GLN A 131 -3.02 -3.54 -5.10
N ALA A 132 -4.19 -4.08 -4.74
CA ALA A 132 -5.13 -3.36 -3.88
C ALA A 132 -4.64 -3.30 -2.42
N VAL A 133 -4.84 -2.15 -1.80
CA VAL A 133 -4.72 -1.93 -0.36
C VAL A 133 -6.11 -1.67 0.19
N THR A 134 -6.58 -2.56 1.06
CA THR A 134 -7.82 -2.36 1.80
C THR A 134 -7.55 -1.45 2.99
N ILE A 135 -8.21 -0.31 3.02
CA ILE A 135 -8.09 0.69 4.07
C ILE A 135 -9.31 0.58 4.98
N LYS A 136 -9.09 0.47 6.27
CA LYS A 136 -10.15 0.36 7.28
C LYS A 136 -9.85 1.19 8.52
N ASN A 137 -10.91 1.51 9.28
CA ASN A 137 -10.83 2.16 10.58
C ASN A 137 -11.52 1.25 11.61
N THR A 138 -10.73 0.67 12.52
CA THR A 138 -11.24 -0.18 13.61
C THR A 138 -11.39 0.57 14.93
N ASP A 139 -11.02 1.85 14.98
CA ASP A 139 -11.21 2.70 16.15
C ASP A 139 -12.62 3.31 16.23
N ALA A 140 -12.99 3.69 17.43
CA ALA A 140 -14.28 4.35 17.70
C ALA A 140 -14.23 5.88 17.53
N THR A 141 -13.31 6.39 16.73
CA THR A 141 -13.15 7.82 16.43
C THR A 141 -12.96 8.06 14.93
N LEU A 142 -13.05 9.33 14.54
CA LEU A 142 -12.79 9.77 13.17
C LEU A 142 -11.29 9.77 12.90
N HIS A 143 -10.90 9.10 11.85
CA HIS A 143 -9.59 9.26 11.19
C HIS A 143 -9.77 9.69 9.73
N ASN A 144 -8.68 9.99 9.06
CA ASN A 144 -8.63 10.09 7.60
C ASN A 144 -7.32 9.51 7.08
N VAL A 145 -7.33 9.08 5.84
CA VAL A 145 -6.12 8.60 5.16
C VAL A 145 -5.78 9.60 4.06
N HIS A 146 -4.70 10.35 4.28
CA HIS A 146 -4.16 11.31 3.35
C HIS A 146 -2.83 10.76 2.79
N ALA A 147 -2.89 10.14 1.61
CA ALA A 147 -1.71 9.64 0.91
C ALA A 147 -1.11 10.75 0.06
N LEU A 148 0.04 11.27 0.49
CA LEU A 148 0.79 12.35 -0.16
C LEU A 148 1.63 11.79 -1.33
N ALA A 149 0.95 11.18 -2.30
CA ALA A 149 1.59 10.63 -3.48
C ALA A 149 2.03 11.77 -4.43
N THR A 150 3.19 11.62 -5.04
CA THR A 150 3.75 12.59 -6.00
C THR A 150 3.77 12.05 -7.43
N THR A 151 3.89 10.74 -7.57
CA THR A 151 3.87 10.03 -8.86
C THR A 151 2.51 9.38 -9.13
N ASN A 152 1.91 8.81 -8.11
CA ASN A 152 0.53 8.33 -8.14
C ASN A 152 -0.45 9.47 -7.83
N THR A 153 -1.75 9.17 -7.92
CA THR A 153 -2.77 10.16 -7.56
C THR A 153 -2.85 10.31 -6.05
N GLU A 154 -2.61 11.53 -5.58
CA GLU A 154 -2.86 11.92 -4.18
C GLU A 154 -4.35 11.73 -3.84
N PHE A 155 -4.63 11.25 -2.63
CA PHE A 155 -6.00 11.22 -2.12
C PHE A 155 -6.05 11.49 -0.63
N ASN A 156 -7.17 12.08 -0.20
CA ASN A 156 -7.47 12.34 1.20
C ASN A 156 -8.92 11.90 1.46
N GLN A 157 -9.09 10.88 2.29
CA GLN A 157 -10.39 10.31 2.57
C GLN A 157 -10.65 10.19 4.06
N ALA A 158 -11.67 10.89 4.54
CA ALA A 158 -12.18 10.74 5.90
C ALA A 158 -12.81 9.36 6.09
N GLN A 159 -12.54 8.74 7.24
CA GLN A 159 -13.09 7.45 7.61
C GLN A 159 -13.60 7.49 9.05
N PRO A 160 -14.85 7.94 9.27
CA PRO A 160 -15.49 7.88 10.59
C PRO A 160 -15.72 6.44 11.03
N GLN A 161 -15.93 6.24 12.33
CA GLN A 161 -16.31 4.96 12.89
C GLN A 161 -17.46 4.31 12.12
N GLY A 162 -17.34 3.01 11.83
CA GLY A 162 -18.38 2.21 11.19
C GLY A 162 -18.51 2.41 9.67
N LEU A 163 -17.69 3.25 9.06
CA LEU A 163 -17.61 3.30 7.60
C LEU A 163 -17.00 1.98 7.08
N PRO A 164 -17.59 1.35 6.04
CA PRO A 164 -17.01 0.15 5.44
C PRO A 164 -15.57 0.38 4.95
N PRO A 165 -14.72 -0.65 4.98
CA PRO A 165 -13.41 -0.60 4.34
C PRO A 165 -13.55 -0.26 2.85
N PHE A 166 -12.53 0.37 2.29
CA PHE A 166 -12.43 0.67 0.86
C PHE A 166 -11.06 0.31 0.33
N ASP A 167 -10.99 0.02 -0.97
CA ASP A 167 -9.75 -0.34 -1.64
C ASP A 167 -9.13 0.85 -2.37
N LYS A 168 -7.82 0.93 -2.37
CA LYS A 168 -7.01 1.82 -3.20
C LYS A 168 -5.92 1.03 -3.91
N THR A 169 -5.57 1.46 -5.13
CA THR A 169 -4.42 0.96 -5.89
C THR A 169 -3.46 2.10 -6.19
N PHE A 170 -2.19 1.75 -6.30
CA PHE A 170 -1.14 2.63 -6.80
C PHE A 170 -0.61 2.02 -8.09
N ASP A 171 -0.75 2.74 -9.21
CA ASP A 171 -0.52 2.18 -10.54
C ASP A 171 0.90 2.45 -11.08
N LYS A 172 1.67 3.27 -10.35
CA LYS A 172 3.04 3.65 -10.73
C LYS A 172 4.01 3.38 -9.58
N GLN A 173 5.23 3.01 -9.93
CA GLN A 173 6.30 2.89 -8.95
C GLN A 173 6.52 4.22 -8.21
N GLU A 174 6.52 4.15 -6.88
CA GLU A 174 6.80 5.28 -6.01
C GLU A 174 7.32 4.79 -4.65
N VAL A 175 8.52 5.14 -4.30
CA VAL A 175 9.17 4.78 -3.04
C VAL A 175 9.46 6.05 -2.26
N MET A 176 8.88 6.33 -1.17
CA MET A 176 7.79 5.76 -0.36
C MET A 176 6.65 6.76 -0.34
N VAL A 177 5.43 6.33 -0.59
CA VAL A 177 4.27 7.21 -0.42
C VAL A 177 4.05 7.44 1.07
N HIS A 178 4.13 8.69 1.50
CA HIS A 178 3.82 9.09 2.88
C HIS A 178 2.30 9.15 3.08
N VAL A 179 1.81 8.47 4.10
CA VAL A 179 0.40 8.49 4.51
C VAL A 179 0.30 9.14 5.89
N LYS A 180 -0.56 10.13 6.04
CA LYS A 180 -0.80 10.83 7.31
C LYS A 180 -2.29 10.93 7.63
N CYS A 181 -2.61 11.19 8.89
CA CYS A 181 -3.93 11.60 9.33
C CYS A 181 -3.93 13.12 9.59
N ASP A 182 -4.90 13.85 9.03
CA ASP A 182 -5.04 15.29 9.26
C ASP A 182 -5.75 15.60 10.59
N VAL A 183 -6.38 14.59 11.20
CA VAL A 183 -7.05 14.70 12.51
C VAL A 183 -6.06 14.43 13.65
N HIS A 184 -5.19 13.42 13.48
CA HIS A 184 -4.24 12.98 14.49
C HIS A 184 -2.81 13.05 13.93
N PRO A 185 -2.08 14.15 14.14
CA PRO A 185 -0.82 14.43 13.43
C PRO A 185 0.31 13.46 13.74
N TRP A 186 0.19 12.62 14.75
CA TRP A 186 1.14 11.56 15.06
C TRP A 186 0.93 10.28 14.23
N MET A 187 -0.25 10.13 13.59
CA MET A 187 -0.52 8.96 12.74
C MET A 187 0.19 9.11 11.41
N THR A 188 1.16 8.26 11.18
CA THR A 188 1.93 8.22 9.94
C THR A 188 2.19 6.79 9.50
N ALA A 189 2.23 6.56 8.18
CA ALA A 189 2.63 5.31 7.56
C ALA A 189 3.34 5.58 6.22
N TYR A 190 4.00 4.57 5.70
CA TYR A 190 4.71 4.65 4.42
C TYR A 190 4.41 3.42 3.57
N VAL A 191 4.12 3.64 2.29
CA VAL A 191 3.81 2.58 1.33
C VAL A 191 4.82 2.61 0.19
N GLY A 192 5.65 1.59 0.11
CA GLY A 192 6.58 1.38 -1.01
C GLY A 192 5.86 0.70 -2.16
N VAL A 193 5.71 1.39 -3.29
CA VAL A 193 5.04 0.89 -4.48
C VAL A 193 6.09 0.47 -5.51
N LEU A 194 6.15 -0.82 -5.83
CA LEU A 194 7.16 -1.40 -6.70
C LEU A 194 6.52 -2.25 -7.83
N PRO A 195 7.12 -2.32 -9.03
CA PRO A 195 6.61 -3.15 -10.12
C PRO A 195 6.91 -4.65 -9.95
N HIS A 196 7.43 -5.06 -8.81
CA HIS A 196 7.87 -6.43 -8.53
C HIS A 196 7.65 -6.79 -7.05
N PRO A 197 7.62 -8.10 -6.67
CA PRO A 197 7.36 -8.53 -5.30
C PRO A 197 8.60 -8.63 -4.39
N PHE A 198 9.78 -8.21 -4.85
CA PHE A 198 11.04 -8.41 -4.13
C PHE A 198 11.36 -7.27 -3.18
N PHE A 199 10.63 -7.25 -2.08
CA PHE A 199 10.80 -6.33 -0.97
C PHE A 199 10.39 -6.99 0.35
N ALA A 200 10.84 -6.41 1.45
CA ALA A 200 10.45 -6.78 2.81
C ALA A 200 10.59 -5.57 3.72
N THR A 201 9.85 -5.57 4.83
CA THR A 201 10.06 -4.61 5.92
C THR A 201 10.71 -5.35 7.08
N SER A 202 11.73 -4.76 7.72
CA SER A 202 12.36 -5.36 8.89
C SER A 202 11.40 -5.38 10.08
N GLY A 203 11.40 -6.51 10.80
CA GLY A 203 10.67 -6.66 12.06
C GLY A 203 11.37 -5.96 13.23
N ASP A 204 10.77 -6.03 14.42
CA ASP A 204 11.31 -5.47 15.67
C ASP A 204 12.67 -6.07 16.06
N ASP A 205 12.96 -7.27 15.58
CA ASP A 205 14.26 -7.94 15.74
C ASP A 205 15.28 -7.54 14.66
N GLY A 206 14.91 -6.60 13.80
CA GLY A 206 15.68 -6.12 12.65
C GLY A 206 15.77 -7.11 11.49
N SER A 207 15.18 -8.30 11.58
CA SER A 207 15.28 -9.30 10.52
C SER A 207 14.39 -8.98 9.32
N PHE A 208 14.85 -9.33 8.12
CA PHE A 208 14.06 -9.29 6.89
C PHE A 208 14.35 -10.47 5.98
N SER A 209 13.43 -10.78 5.07
CA SER A 209 13.59 -11.86 4.10
C SER A 209 12.87 -11.55 2.78
N ILE A 210 13.63 -11.55 1.68
CA ILE A 210 13.12 -11.45 0.30
C ILE A 210 13.28 -12.83 -0.32
N LYS A 211 12.16 -13.47 -0.69
CA LYS A 211 12.13 -14.83 -1.21
C LYS A 211 11.89 -14.84 -2.72
N ASN A 212 12.16 -15.98 -3.33
CA ASN A 212 11.85 -16.26 -4.76
C ASN A 212 12.55 -15.30 -5.73
N LEU A 213 13.69 -14.72 -5.33
CA LEU A 213 14.48 -13.84 -6.18
C LEU A 213 15.21 -14.69 -7.25
N PRO A 214 15.04 -14.43 -8.54
CA PRO A 214 15.77 -15.14 -9.59
C PRO A 214 17.30 -15.03 -9.41
N PRO A 215 18.10 -15.98 -9.90
CA PRO A 215 19.55 -15.79 -9.94
C PRO A 215 19.93 -14.54 -10.73
N GLY A 216 20.86 -13.73 -10.20
CA GLY A 216 21.25 -12.48 -10.81
C GLY A 216 22.11 -11.60 -9.93
N LYS A 217 22.54 -10.46 -10.49
CA LYS A 217 23.16 -9.37 -9.74
C LYS A 217 22.13 -8.29 -9.49
N TYR A 218 22.10 -7.76 -8.28
CA TYR A 218 21.10 -6.81 -7.82
C TYR A 218 21.72 -5.73 -6.96
N THR A 219 21.13 -4.55 -7.00
CA THR A 219 21.33 -3.55 -5.94
C THR A 219 20.09 -3.60 -5.04
N LEU A 220 20.30 -3.84 -3.76
CA LEU A 220 19.28 -3.63 -2.73
C LEU A 220 19.36 -2.19 -2.25
N GLU A 221 18.21 -1.60 -1.94
CA GLU A 221 18.12 -0.37 -1.16
C GLU A 221 17.36 -0.67 0.14
N ALA A 222 17.92 -0.22 1.27
CA ALA A 222 17.25 -0.15 2.56
C ALA A 222 16.87 1.30 2.85
N TRP A 223 15.58 1.55 2.99
CA TRP A 223 15.02 2.88 3.26
C TRP A 223 14.47 2.96 4.68
N HIS A 224 14.77 4.07 5.35
CA HIS A 224 14.20 4.41 6.67
C HIS A 224 13.75 5.87 6.70
N GLU A 225 12.57 6.15 7.28
CA GLU A 225 11.92 7.48 7.25
C GLU A 225 12.78 8.62 7.84
N LYS A 226 13.60 8.36 8.83
CA LYS A 226 14.46 9.37 9.50
C LYS A 226 15.93 9.25 9.14
N LEU A 227 16.40 8.06 8.79
CA LEU A 227 17.83 7.78 8.64
C LEU A 227 18.26 7.75 7.16
N GLY A 228 17.30 7.88 6.22
CA GLY A 228 17.59 7.90 4.78
C GLY A 228 17.76 6.50 4.20
N THR A 229 18.63 6.38 3.20
CA THR A 229 18.79 5.15 2.42
C THR A 229 20.22 4.63 2.46
N GLN A 230 20.37 3.31 2.27
CA GLN A 230 21.63 2.62 2.03
C GLN A 230 21.48 1.63 0.90
N ASP A 231 22.47 1.61 0.00
CA ASP A 231 22.51 0.67 -1.14
C ASP A 231 23.54 -0.43 -0.87
N GLN A 232 23.25 -1.66 -1.30
CA GLN A 232 24.16 -2.79 -1.25
C GLN A 232 24.06 -3.65 -2.50
N GLU A 233 25.18 -3.91 -3.18
CA GLU A 233 25.22 -4.86 -4.29
C GLU A 233 25.31 -6.31 -3.78
N ILE A 234 24.54 -7.20 -4.40
CA ILE A 234 24.52 -8.62 -4.10
C ILE A 234 24.52 -9.46 -5.38
N THR A 235 24.95 -10.70 -5.27
CA THR A 235 24.79 -11.71 -6.33
C THR A 235 24.09 -12.91 -5.75
N VAL A 236 22.94 -13.27 -6.32
CA VAL A 236 22.15 -14.45 -5.94
C VAL A 236 22.40 -15.56 -6.97
N GLY A 237 22.95 -16.67 -6.53
CA GLY A 237 23.12 -17.89 -7.34
C GLY A 237 21.85 -18.75 -7.37
N PRO A 238 21.82 -19.78 -8.23
CA PRO A 238 20.71 -20.73 -8.28
C PRO A 238 20.43 -21.39 -6.94
N ASN A 239 19.19 -21.34 -6.45
CA ASN A 239 18.73 -21.87 -5.16
C ASN A 239 19.53 -21.35 -3.95
N GLN A 240 20.19 -20.22 -4.10
CA GLN A 240 21.03 -19.64 -3.05
C GLN A 240 20.26 -18.56 -2.28
N THR A 241 20.34 -18.61 -0.95
CA THR A 241 20.01 -17.46 -0.09
C THR A 241 21.29 -16.76 0.31
N VAL A 242 21.36 -15.47 0.02
CA VAL A 242 22.51 -14.63 0.41
C VAL A 242 22.14 -13.78 1.62
N THR A 243 23.16 -13.39 2.40
CA THR A 243 22.97 -12.49 3.54
C THR A 243 23.32 -11.07 3.13
N ALA A 244 22.46 -10.11 3.44
CA ALA A 244 22.69 -8.67 3.30
C ALA A 244 22.30 -7.99 4.61
N ASN A 245 23.24 -7.31 5.27
CA ASN A 245 22.98 -6.58 6.51
C ASN A 245 23.13 -5.08 6.27
N PHE A 246 22.36 -4.27 6.99
CA PHE A 246 22.41 -2.82 6.94
C PHE A 246 22.61 -2.24 8.32
N ASP A 247 23.55 -1.29 8.45
CA ASP A 247 23.93 -0.69 9.72
C ASP A 247 23.62 0.82 9.68
N PHE A 248 22.47 1.20 10.22
CA PHE A 248 22.09 2.60 10.32
C PHE A 248 22.72 3.27 11.54
N LYS A 249 23.05 4.55 11.39
CA LYS A 249 23.62 5.36 12.47
C LYS A 249 22.71 6.56 12.70
N GLY A 250 22.39 6.81 13.97
CA GLY A 250 21.79 8.08 14.39
C GLY A 250 22.78 9.23 14.20
N LYS A 251 22.20 10.43 14.03
CA LYS A 251 22.99 11.68 14.00
C LYS A 251 23.46 12.05 15.40
#